data_4577fc61a33339704bc731bd83b264be
#
_entry.id   4577fc61a33339704bc731bd83b264be
#
_cell.length_a   1.000
_cell.length_b   1.000
_cell.length_c   1.000
_cell.angle_alpha   90.00
_cell.angle_beta   90.00
_cell.angle_gamma   90.00
#
_symmetry.space_group_name_H-M   'P 1'
#
loop_
_entity.id
_entity.type
_entity.pdbx_description
1 polymer ?
#
loop_
_entity_poly.entity_id
_entity_poly.type
_entity_poly.pdbx_seq_one_letter_code
_entity_poly.pdbx_strand_id
1 'polypeptide(L)'
;MVHREENETYRRIKARFWWEGVEKSVKKWVQSCLACQKRSQSLQREQGKSKATSTIFERCSIDAVHIKSGRWKYMVVARDYFSGWPETVGLVKLTAKAVAEWFTSEWICRYGSPKEVTADGGPEFGKKLQDAVKKAGSRIRVTTPYYPESQGMVERGHKQLKDALVKICGEDGGKWKKYLPLATLADRISTKRTTGFSPFELQFGQLPVLPIEIETKTF
;
A
#
# COMPACT_ATOMS: atom_id res chain seq x y z
N MET A 1 5.87 -15.67 -6.51
CA MET A 1 5.67 -15.07 -5.16
C MET A 1 6.39 -13.73 -5.13
N VAL A 2 5.73 -12.66 -4.70
CA VAL A 2 6.36 -11.34 -4.58
C VAL A 2 7.07 -11.28 -3.24
N HIS A 3 8.39 -11.17 -3.26
CA HIS A 3 9.16 -10.92 -2.04
C HIS A 3 9.64 -9.48 -1.99
N ARG A 4 9.80 -8.97 -0.78
CA ARG A 4 10.34 -7.63 -0.53
C ARG A 4 11.83 -7.71 -0.16
N GLU A 5 12.28 -6.95 0.80
CA GLU A 5 13.64 -6.99 1.32
C GLU A 5 13.97 -8.33 2.00
N GLU A 6 15.25 -8.62 2.18
CA GLU A 6 15.78 -9.85 2.79
C GLU A 6 15.15 -10.13 4.16
N ASN A 7 15.17 -9.14 5.06
CA ASN A 7 14.66 -9.29 6.43
C ASN A 7 13.15 -9.57 6.48
N GLU A 8 12.37 -8.93 5.62
CA GLU A 8 10.93 -9.15 5.57
C GLU A 8 10.58 -10.52 4.99
N THR A 9 11.32 -10.97 3.98
CA THR A 9 11.16 -12.32 3.42
C THR A 9 11.51 -13.37 4.46
N TYR A 10 12.62 -13.20 5.18
CA TYR A 10 13.04 -14.10 6.27
C TYR A 10 11.98 -14.17 7.38
N ARG A 11 11.48 -13.02 7.85
CA ARG A 11 10.47 -12.96 8.92
C ARG A 11 9.20 -13.71 8.56
N ARG A 12 8.71 -13.56 7.34
CA ARG A 12 7.51 -14.26 6.84
C ARG A 12 7.70 -15.76 6.73
N ILE A 13 8.87 -16.18 6.24
CA ILE A 13 9.19 -17.60 6.12
C ILE A 13 9.33 -18.20 7.51
N LYS A 14 10.08 -17.56 8.41
CA LYS A 14 10.30 -18.04 9.78
C LYS A 14 9.00 -18.15 10.60
N ALA A 15 8.02 -17.30 10.33
CA ALA A 15 6.73 -17.36 11.02
C ALA A 15 5.88 -18.60 10.65
N ARG A 16 6.24 -19.33 9.56
CA ARG A 16 5.44 -20.41 8.97
C ARG A 16 6.21 -21.70 8.73
N PHE A 17 7.52 -21.58 8.49
CA PHE A 17 8.39 -22.69 8.11
C PHE A 17 9.71 -22.60 8.85
N TRP A 18 10.23 -23.75 9.20
CA TRP A 18 11.56 -23.86 9.82
C TRP A 18 12.37 -24.96 9.15
N TRP A 19 13.66 -24.65 8.88
CA TRP A 19 14.71 -25.61 8.53
C TRP A 19 16.06 -25.07 8.94
N GLU A 20 17.02 -25.93 9.10
CA GLU A 20 18.37 -25.53 9.44
C GLU A 20 18.98 -24.63 8.35
N GLY A 21 19.49 -23.44 8.73
CA GLY A 21 20.05 -22.49 7.77
C GLY A 21 19.03 -21.67 6.96
N VAL A 22 17.76 -21.61 7.39
CA VAL A 22 16.69 -20.85 6.74
C VAL A 22 17.08 -19.41 6.41
N GLU A 23 17.78 -18.72 7.31
CA GLU A 23 18.25 -17.34 7.10
C GLU A 23 19.21 -17.24 5.92
N LYS A 24 20.23 -18.12 5.88
CA LYS A 24 21.20 -18.19 4.80
C LYS A 24 20.54 -18.51 3.45
N SER A 25 19.58 -19.43 3.45
CA SER A 25 18.83 -19.82 2.26
C SER A 25 18.01 -18.67 1.71
N VAL A 26 17.28 -17.94 2.58
CA VAL A 26 16.48 -16.78 2.20
C VAL A 26 17.36 -15.66 1.66
N LYS A 27 18.47 -15.36 2.33
CA LYS A 27 19.44 -14.36 1.90
C LYS A 27 19.98 -14.66 0.51
N LYS A 28 20.45 -15.87 0.29
CA LYS A 28 20.96 -16.32 -1.03
C LYS A 28 19.89 -16.17 -2.11
N TRP A 29 18.66 -16.56 -1.80
CA TRP A 29 17.54 -16.47 -2.75
C TRP A 29 17.16 -15.01 -3.09
N VAL A 30 17.10 -14.12 -2.13
CA VAL A 30 16.81 -12.70 -2.37
C VAL A 30 17.94 -12.04 -3.15
N GLN A 31 19.19 -12.36 -2.86
CA GLN A 31 20.37 -11.85 -3.56
C GLN A 31 20.46 -12.35 -5.01
N SER A 32 19.97 -13.53 -5.33
CA SER A 32 19.93 -14.05 -6.69
C SER A 32 18.75 -13.51 -7.53
N CYS A 33 17.80 -12.82 -6.92
CA CYS A 33 16.63 -12.33 -7.62
C CYS A 33 16.92 -11.09 -8.47
N LEU A 34 16.91 -11.24 -9.80
CA LEU A 34 17.15 -10.16 -10.75
C LEU A 34 16.22 -8.95 -10.58
N ALA A 35 14.93 -9.18 -10.25
CA ALA A 35 13.97 -8.12 -10.01
C ALA A 35 14.33 -7.26 -8.78
N CYS A 36 14.92 -7.88 -7.75
CA CYS A 36 15.42 -7.16 -6.58
C CYS A 36 16.71 -6.41 -6.88
N GLN A 37 17.64 -7.03 -7.61
CA GLN A 37 18.92 -6.41 -7.98
C GLN A 37 18.70 -5.14 -8.82
N LYS A 38 17.81 -5.18 -9.80
CA LYS A 38 17.50 -4.03 -10.67
C LYS A 38 16.87 -2.84 -9.91
N ARG A 39 16.41 -3.01 -8.69
CA ARG A 39 15.72 -1.97 -7.88
C ARG A 39 16.37 -1.67 -6.54
N SER A 40 17.53 -2.22 -6.27
CA SER A 40 18.31 -1.91 -5.07
C SER A 40 18.77 -0.44 -5.13
N GLN A 41 18.21 0.41 -4.27
CA GLN A 41 18.65 1.80 -4.07
C GLN A 41 19.01 2.01 -2.60
N SER A 42 20.09 2.74 -2.35
CA SER A 42 20.49 3.17 -1.01
C SER A 42 19.43 4.09 -0.39
N LEU A 43 19.00 3.78 0.82
CA LEU A 43 18.02 4.56 1.58
C LEU A 43 18.70 5.73 2.30
N GLN A 44 18.42 6.96 1.88
CA GLN A 44 18.66 8.15 2.71
C GLN A 44 17.53 8.26 3.75
N ARG A 45 17.93 8.45 5.02
CA ARG A 45 17.00 8.61 6.14
C ARG A 45 16.64 10.08 6.31
N GLU A 46 15.36 10.42 6.17
CA GLU A 46 14.79 11.66 6.70
C GLU A 46 13.80 11.33 7.82
N GLN A 47 13.96 11.96 8.98
CA GLN A 47 13.05 11.86 10.12
C GLN A 47 12.07 13.02 10.08
N GLY A 48 10.83 12.78 9.63
CA GLY A 48 9.72 13.73 9.75
C GLY A 48 8.86 13.42 10.98
N LYS A 49 8.51 14.45 11.75
CA LYS A 49 7.56 14.34 12.88
C LYS A 49 6.13 14.28 12.32
N SER A 50 5.53 13.11 12.26
CA SER A 50 4.12 12.92 11.92
C SER A 50 3.24 13.14 13.16
N LYS A 51 2.08 13.81 13.00
CA LYS A 51 1.04 13.82 14.04
C LYS A 51 0.59 12.39 14.28
N ALA A 52 0.79 11.89 15.49
CA ALA A 52 0.41 10.54 15.87
C ALA A 52 -1.11 10.34 15.68
N THR A 53 -1.48 9.31 14.92
CA THR A 53 -2.84 8.80 14.80
C THR A 53 -2.95 7.62 15.75
N SER A 54 -3.99 7.56 16.57
CA SER A 54 -4.08 6.58 17.68
C SER A 54 -4.93 5.37 17.36
N THR A 55 -5.78 5.45 16.31
CA THR A 55 -6.72 4.39 15.96
C THR A 55 -6.72 4.11 14.45
N ILE A 56 -7.04 2.86 14.12
CA ILE A 56 -7.17 2.40 12.73
C ILE A 56 -8.35 3.12 12.07
N PHE A 57 -8.17 3.53 10.81
CA PHE A 57 -9.15 4.22 9.97
C PHE A 57 -9.63 5.59 10.49
N GLU A 58 -8.99 6.15 11.51
CA GLU A 58 -9.29 7.50 11.98
C GLU A 58 -8.91 8.57 10.96
N ARG A 59 -7.79 8.36 10.26
CA ARG A 59 -7.26 9.26 9.24
C ARG A 59 -6.77 8.48 8.04
N CYS A 60 -7.12 8.94 6.84
CA CYS A 60 -6.59 8.36 5.61
C CYS A 60 -6.05 9.43 4.66
N SER A 61 -5.14 8.99 3.79
CA SER A 61 -4.68 9.77 2.64
C SER A 61 -5.22 9.15 1.36
N ILE A 62 -5.56 10.00 0.39
CA ILE A 62 -5.87 9.56 -0.98
C ILE A 62 -4.87 10.23 -1.91
N ASP A 63 -4.29 9.44 -2.79
CA ASP A 63 -3.34 9.91 -3.80
C ASP A 63 -3.51 9.16 -5.11
N ALA A 64 -3.08 9.78 -6.21
CA ALA A 64 -3.19 9.24 -7.55
C ALA A 64 -1.81 9.15 -8.23
N VAL A 65 -1.53 7.98 -8.74
CA VAL A 65 -0.26 7.68 -9.42
C VAL A 65 -0.52 7.48 -10.91
N HIS A 66 0.13 8.27 -11.76
CA HIS A 66 0.10 8.07 -13.19
C HIS A 66 0.99 6.90 -13.61
N ILE A 67 0.44 5.95 -14.35
CA ILE A 67 1.14 4.80 -14.93
C ILE A 67 1.14 4.94 -16.44
N LYS A 68 2.31 5.08 -17.03
CA LYS A 68 2.45 5.37 -18.49
C LYS A 68 2.07 4.18 -19.39
N SER A 69 2.03 2.97 -18.86
CA SER A 69 1.85 1.72 -19.62
C SER A 69 0.41 1.24 -19.63
N GLY A 70 -0.06 0.72 -20.75
CA GLY A 70 -1.36 0.06 -20.92
C GLY A 70 -2.56 1.00 -21.04
N ARG A 71 -3.78 0.40 -21.04
CA ARG A 71 -5.08 1.10 -21.15
C ARG A 71 -5.41 1.90 -19.88
N TRP A 72 -5.10 1.35 -18.73
CA TRP A 72 -5.34 1.93 -17.42
C TRP A 72 -4.21 2.90 -17.11
N LYS A 73 -4.51 4.17 -16.93
CA LYS A 73 -3.50 5.22 -16.82
C LYS A 73 -3.24 5.68 -15.40
N TYR A 74 -4.16 5.40 -14.48
CA TYR A 74 -4.09 5.92 -13.13
C TYR A 74 -4.33 4.82 -12.10
N MET A 75 -3.52 4.79 -11.08
CA MET A 75 -3.73 4.02 -9.86
C MET A 75 -4.06 5.00 -8.75
N VAL A 76 -5.26 4.90 -8.17
CA VAL A 76 -5.62 5.65 -6.97
C VAL A 76 -5.42 4.76 -5.76
N VAL A 77 -4.85 5.32 -4.71
CA VAL A 77 -4.54 4.63 -3.46
C VAL A 77 -5.12 5.45 -2.31
N ALA A 78 -5.99 4.84 -1.51
CA ALA A 78 -6.33 5.34 -0.18
C ALA A 78 -5.52 4.56 0.85
N ARG A 79 -4.95 5.23 1.86
CA ARG A 79 -4.11 4.58 2.86
C ARG A 79 -4.42 5.09 4.25
N ASP A 80 -4.65 4.16 5.18
CA ASP A 80 -4.77 4.48 6.60
C ASP A 80 -3.43 4.97 7.18
N TYR A 81 -3.48 6.03 7.97
CA TYR A 81 -2.28 6.60 8.58
C TYR A 81 -1.70 5.74 9.70
N PHE A 82 -2.53 5.04 10.45
CA PHE A 82 -2.09 4.24 11.58
C PHE A 82 -1.51 2.89 11.13
N SER A 83 -2.33 2.07 10.46
CA SER A 83 -1.95 0.71 10.07
C SER A 83 -1.14 0.67 8.76
N GLY A 84 -1.25 1.71 7.93
CA GLY A 84 -0.76 1.70 6.56
C GLY A 84 -1.60 0.85 5.61
N TRP A 85 -2.83 0.46 5.99
CA TRP A 85 -3.76 -0.32 5.18
C TRP A 85 -4.06 0.38 3.85
N PRO A 86 -3.79 -0.25 2.70
CA PRO A 86 -4.08 0.32 1.40
C PRO A 86 -5.40 -0.20 0.82
N GLU A 87 -6.19 0.69 0.25
CA GLU A 87 -7.19 0.39 -0.78
C GLU A 87 -6.73 0.96 -2.11
N THR A 88 -6.98 0.24 -3.20
CA THR A 88 -6.45 0.61 -4.51
C THR A 88 -7.46 0.41 -5.61
N VAL A 89 -7.40 1.29 -6.62
CA VAL A 89 -8.15 1.11 -7.87
C VAL A 89 -7.34 1.55 -9.07
N GLY A 90 -7.54 0.85 -10.20
CA GLY A 90 -7.02 1.26 -11.49
C GLY A 90 -8.11 1.99 -12.28
N LEU A 91 -7.80 3.19 -12.78
CA LEU A 91 -8.72 4.03 -13.57
C LEU A 91 -8.15 4.30 -14.96
N VAL A 92 -9.03 4.34 -15.96
CA VAL A 92 -8.70 4.77 -17.34
C VAL A 92 -8.61 6.30 -17.40
N LYS A 93 -9.57 6.97 -16.75
CA LYS A 93 -9.64 8.43 -16.63
C LYS A 93 -9.72 8.79 -15.14
N LEU A 94 -8.89 9.72 -14.73
CA LEU A 94 -8.88 10.24 -13.37
C LEU A 94 -9.86 11.41 -13.27
N THR A 95 -10.99 11.20 -12.61
CA THR A 95 -12.00 12.23 -12.39
C THR A 95 -12.46 12.23 -10.94
N ALA A 96 -12.80 13.41 -10.41
CA ALA A 96 -13.28 13.55 -9.05
C ALA A 96 -14.55 12.71 -8.76
N LYS A 97 -15.38 12.46 -9.78
CA LYS A 97 -16.54 11.57 -9.67
C LYS A 97 -16.11 10.12 -9.46
N ALA A 98 -15.22 9.60 -10.30
CA ALA A 98 -14.75 8.20 -10.20
C ALA A 98 -14.01 7.94 -8.89
N VAL A 99 -13.20 8.90 -8.43
CA VAL A 99 -12.50 8.79 -7.13
C VAL A 99 -13.49 8.81 -5.98
N ALA A 100 -14.52 9.69 -6.02
CA ALA A 100 -15.55 9.78 -4.99
C ALA A 100 -16.39 8.49 -4.89
N GLU A 101 -16.85 7.95 -6.03
CA GLU A 101 -17.61 6.70 -6.09
C GLU A 101 -16.80 5.54 -5.53
N TRP A 102 -15.55 5.39 -5.97
CA TRP A 102 -14.65 4.37 -5.49
C TRP A 102 -14.36 4.51 -3.99
N PHE A 103 -14.04 5.71 -3.50
CA PHE A 103 -13.75 5.93 -2.09
C PHE A 103 -14.97 5.64 -1.21
N THR A 104 -16.17 5.98 -1.68
CA THR A 104 -17.40 5.67 -0.97
C THR A 104 -17.62 4.15 -0.88
N SER A 105 -17.53 3.42 -1.99
CA SER A 105 -17.79 1.97 -2.02
C SER A 105 -16.71 1.16 -1.31
N GLU A 106 -15.43 1.47 -1.56
CA GLU A 106 -14.33 0.62 -1.11
C GLU A 106 -13.75 1.04 0.24
N TRP A 107 -13.97 2.29 0.67
CA TRP A 107 -13.50 2.74 1.97
C TRP A 107 -14.65 2.98 2.94
N ILE A 108 -15.54 3.95 2.66
CA ILE A 108 -16.58 4.36 3.63
C ILE A 108 -17.52 3.20 3.94
N CYS A 109 -18.00 2.48 2.91
CA CYS A 109 -18.92 1.35 3.09
C CYS A 109 -18.29 0.12 3.75
N ARG A 110 -16.94 0.04 3.80
CA ARG A 110 -16.24 -1.11 4.43
C ARG A 110 -15.73 -0.80 5.83
N TYR A 111 -15.21 0.41 6.05
CA TYR A 111 -14.48 0.76 7.28
C TYR A 111 -15.12 1.91 8.04
N GLY A 112 -16.17 2.50 7.50
CA GLY A 112 -16.79 3.69 8.08
C GLY A 112 -16.10 4.99 7.65
N SER A 113 -16.61 6.10 8.14
CA SER A 113 -16.14 7.43 7.80
C SER A 113 -14.92 7.80 8.64
N PRO A 114 -13.76 8.10 8.05
CA PRO A 114 -12.61 8.59 8.79
C PRO A 114 -12.89 10.00 9.34
N LYS A 115 -12.26 10.37 10.44
CA LYS A 115 -12.37 11.75 10.96
C LYS A 115 -11.75 12.78 9.99
N GLU A 116 -10.66 12.38 9.31
CA GLU A 116 -9.94 13.24 8.38
C GLU A 116 -9.45 12.46 7.15
N VAL A 117 -9.72 13.02 5.98
CA VAL A 117 -9.18 12.57 4.69
C VAL A 117 -8.18 13.61 4.21
N THR A 118 -6.98 13.20 3.88
CA THR A 118 -5.95 14.05 3.28
C THR A 118 -5.82 13.73 1.80
N ALA A 119 -5.86 14.74 0.95
CA ALA A 119 -5.62 14.61 -0.49
C ALA A 119 -4.73 15.76 -0.97
N ASP A 120 -4.09 15.60 -2.12
CA ASP A 120 -3.38 16.71 -2.74
C ASP A 120 -4.36 17.68 -3.44
N GLY A 121 -3.83 18.79 -3.99
CA GLY A 121 -4.62 19.85 -4.64
C GLY A 121 -5.02 19.53 -6.09
N GLY A 122 -4.88 18.29 -6.55
CA GLY A 122 -5.23 17.91 -7.92
C GLY A 122 -6.73 18.01 -8.23
N PRO A 123 -7.11 18.26 -9.49
CA PRO A 123 -8.51 18.39 -9.90
C PRO A 123 -9.34 17.12 -9.65
N GLU A 124 -8.71 15.95 -9.60
CA GLU A 124 -9.28 14.65 -9.25
C GLU A 124 -9.78 14.56 -7.80
N PHE A 125 -9.23 15.41 -6.91
CA PHE A 125 -9.65 15.54 -5.52
C PHE A 125 -10.53 16.76 -5.30
N GLY A 126 -11.12 17.26 -6.40
CA GLY A 126 -11.97 18.44 -6.43
C GLY A 126 -13.32 18.26 -5.73
N LYS A 127 -14.24 19.18 -6.02
CA LYS A 127 -15.52 19.36 -5.32
C LYS A 127 -16.32 18.07 -5.10
N LYS A 128 -16.42 17.19 -6.09
CA LYS A 128 -17.20 15.94 -5.98
C LYS A 128 -16.68 14.99 -4.90
N LEU A 129 -15.35 14.83 -4.79
CA LEU A 129 -14.77 14.05 -3.70
C LEU A 129 -14.97 14.76 -2.36
N GLN A 130 -14.74 16.06 -2.31
CA GLN A 130 -14.91 16.86 -1.09
C GLN A 130 -16.34 16.79 -0.58
N ASP A 131 -17.34 16.89 -1.46
CA ASP A 131 -18.75 16.78 -1.10
C ASP A 131 -19.10 15.38 -0.59
N ALA A 132 -18.58 14.31 -1.23
CA ALA A 132 -18.79 12.95 -0.77
C ALA A 132 -18.19 12.72 0.63
N VAL A 133 -16.96 13.17 0.86
CA VAL A 133 -16.26 13.07 2.16
C VAL A 133 -17.01 13.85 3.23
N LYS A 134 -17.43 15.09 2.96
CA LYS A 134 -18.22 15.92 3.90
C LYS A 134 -19.58 15.31 4.19
N LYS A 135 -20.28 14.79 3.18
CA LYS A 135 -21.58 14.12 3.33
C LYS A 135 -21.48 12.88 4.22
N ALA A 136 -20.34 12.21 4.22
CA ALA A 136 -20.03 11.10 5.11
C ALA A 136 -19.64 11.55 6.53
N GLY A 137 -19.64 12.84 6.83
CA GLY A 137 -19.29 13.39 8.14
C GLY A 137 -17.80 13.57 8.38
N SER A 138 -16.97 13.36 7.36
CA SER A 138 -15.51 13.46 7.45
C SER A 138 -15.01 14.87 7.10
N ARG A 139 -13.87 15.26 7.71
CA ARG A 139 -13.14 16.46 7.27
C ARG A 139 -12.20 16.12 6.13
N ILE A 140 -12.14 16.96 5.10
CA ILE A 140 -11.13 16.84 4.05
C ILE A 140 -10.09 17.93 4.20
N ARG A 141 -8.81 17.54 4.18
CA ARG A 141 -7.67 18.43 4.21
C ARG A 141 -6.94 18.30 2.87
N VAL A 142 -7.01 19.36 2.08
CA VAL A 142 -6.21 19.46 0.86
C VAL A 142 -4.84 19.97 1.24
N THR A 143 -3.80 19.19 0.95
CA THR A 143 -2.41 19.57 1.21
C THR A 143 -1.86 20.37 0.03
N THR A 144 -1.24 21.50 0.33
CA THR A 144 -0.45 22.23 -0.66
C THR A 144 0.92 21.57 -0.84
N PRO A 145 1.57 21.69 -2.03
CA PRO A 145 2.81 20.96 -2.39
C PRO A 145 4.02 21.18 -1.46
N TYR A 146 3.93 22.08 -0.49
CA TYR A 146 5.06 22.52 0.35
C TYR A 146 5.02 22.05 1.82
N TYR A 147 4.23 21.03 2.17
CA TYR A 147 4.20 20.49 3.55
C TYR A 147 4.71 19.03 3.59
N PRO A 148 6.04 18.80 3.68
CA PRO A 148 6.63 17.47 3.58
C PRO A 148 6.39 16.58 4.81
N GLU A 149 5.97 17.13 5.96
CA GLU A 149 5.93 16.39 7.24
C GLU A 149 4.87 15.28 7.33
N SER A 150 3.79 15.36 6.55
CA SER A 150 2.74 14.32 6.53
C SER A 150 2.84 13.35 5.35
N GLN A 151 3.61 13.70 4.33
CA GLN A 151 3.68 12.96 3.06
C GLN A 151 4.69 11.81 3.07
N GLY A 152 5.72 11.84 3.90
CA GLY A 152 6.81 10.87 3.87
C GLY A 152 6.39 9.41 4.13
N MET A 153 5.28 9.16 4.84
CA MET A 153 4.77 7.80 5.07
C MET A 153 3.93 7.34 3.88
N VAL A 154 3.15 8.25 3.30
CA VAL A 154 2.29 8.01 2.13
C VAL A 154 3.13 7.79 0.88
N GLU A 155 4.10 8.66 0.59
CA GLU A 155 5.02 8.56 -0.55
C GLU A 155 5.83 7.27 -0.53
N ARG A 156 6.36 6.87 0.63
CA ARG A 156 7.06 5.59 0.80
C ARG A 156 6.15 4.40 0.54
N GLY A 157 4.88 4.45 1.00
CA GLY A 157 3.88 3.43 0.74
C GLY A 157 3.54 3.31 -0.74
N HIS A 158 3.41 4.43 -1.45
CA HIS A 158 3.16 4.44 -2.91
C HIS A 158 4.33 3.89 -3.70
N LYS A 159 5.57 4.24 -3.32
CA LYS A 159 6.77 3.68 -3.93
C LYS A 159 6.82 2.16 -3.76
N GLN A 160 6.55 1.65 -2.55
CA GLN A 160 6.55 0.21 -2.27
C GLN A 160 5.51 -0.53 -3.09
N LEU A 161 4.30 0.01 -3.23
CA LEU A 161 3.24 -0.58 -4.03
C LEU A 161 3.59 -0.58 -5.53
N LYS A 162 4.12 0.53 -6.06
CA LYS A 162 4.64 0.60 -7.43
C LYS A 162 5.73 -0.43 -7.68
N ASP A 163 6.67 -0.55 -6.76
CA ASP A 163 7.78 -1.49 -6.88
C ASP A 163 7.29 -2.94 -6.86
N ALA A 164 6.29 -3.24 -6.04
CA ALA A 164 5.65 -4.55 -6.03
C ALA A 164 4.95 -4.83 -7.37
N LEU A 165 4.19 -3.87 -7.90
CA LEU A 165 3.53 -3.99 -9.21
C LEU A 165 4.53 -4.26 -10.33
N VAL A 166 5.61 -3.49 -10.41
CA VAL A 166 6.63 -3.68 -11.46
C VAL A 166 7.28 -5.06 -11.35
N LYS A 167 7.55 -5.54 -10.13
CA LYS A 167 8.11 -6.88 -9.92
C LYS A 167 7.15 -8.00 -10.34
N ILE A 168 5.84 -7.82 -10.09
CA ILE A 168 4.83 -8.82 -10.47
C ILE A 168 4.58 -8.82 -11.96
N CYS A 169 4.49 -7.62 -12.58
CA CYS A 169 4.19 -7.49 -14.00
C CYS A 169 5.34 -7.95 -14.90
N GLY A 170 6.61 -7.87 -14.42
CA GLY A 170 7.76 -8.16 -15.25
C GLY A 170 7.76 -7.32 -16.53
N GLU A 171 7.82 -8.00 -17.69
CA GLU A 171 7.75 -7.36 -19.02
C GLU A 171 6.33 -6.95 -19.44
N ASP A 172 5.30 -7.53 -18.82
CA ASP A 172 3.88 -7.26 -19.12
C ASP A 172 3.35 -6.00 -18.44
N GLY A 173 4.12 -4.91 -18.39
CA GLY A 173 3.74 -3.66 -17.71
C GLY A 173 2.40 -3.06 -18.16
N GLY A 174 1.91 -3.41 -19.35
CA GLY A 174 0.58 -2.97 -19.85
C GLY A 174 -0.61 -3.60 -19.14
N LYS A 175 -0.40 -4.74 -18.48
CA LYS A 175 -1.44 -5.50 -17.76
C LYS A 175 -1.44 -5.25 -16.25
N TRP A 176 -0.79 -4.20 -15.77
CA TRP A 176 -0.60 -3.92 -14.35
C TRP A 176 -1.90 -3.94 -13.52
N LYS A 177 -3.02 -3.53 -14.09
CA LYS A 177 -4.31 -3.56 -13.40
C LYS A 177 -4.72 -4.98 -12.97
N LYS A 178 -4.42 -6.00 -13.79
CA LYS A 178 -4.69 -7.40 -13.46
C LYS A 178 -3.96 -7.83 -12.18
N TYR A 179 -2.76 -7.31 -11.99
CA TYR A 179 -1.88 -7.67 -10.87
C TYR A 179 -2.03 -6.74 -9.66
N LEU A 180 -2.80 -5.65 -9.80
CA LEU A 180 -3.01 -4.68 -8.71
C LEU A 180 -3.54 -5.32 -7.42
N PRO A 181 -4.55 -6.24 -7.44
CA PRO A 181 -5.01 -6.90 -6.22
C PRO A 181 -3.90 -7.67 -5.50
N LEU A 182 -3.04 -8.38 -6.24
CA LEU A 182 -1.92 -9.12 -5.66
C LEU A 182 -0.85 -8.21 -5.06
N ALA A 183 -0.56 -7.08 -5.71
CA ALA A 183 0.36 -6.08 -5.17
C ALA A 183 -0.21 -5.43 -3.90
N THR A 184 -1.51 -5.16 -3.89
CA THR A 184 -2.21 -4.62 -2.72
C THR A 184 -2.21 -5.61 -1.57
N LEU A 185 -2.48 -6.89 -1.82
CA LEU A 185 -2.36 -7.95 -0.82
C LEU A 185 -0.93 -8.02 -0.26
N ALA A 186 0.09 -8.01 -1.14
CA ALA A 186 1.49 -8.03 -0.72
C ALA A 186 1.83 -6.83 0.19
N ASP A 187 1.23 -5.66 -0.04
CA ASP A 187 1.40 -4.49 0.81
C ASP A 187 0.68 -4.63 2.16
N ARG A 188 -0.54 -5.17 2.17
CA ARG A 188 -1.33 -5.43 3.38
C ARG A 188 -0.66 -6.40 4.34
N ILE A 189 0.00 -7.43 3.80
CA ILE A 189 0.66 -8.48 4.59
C ILE A 189 2.14 -8.20 4.87
N SER A 190 2.68 -7.07 4.41
CA SER A 190 4.08 -6.69 4.68
C SER A 190 4.19 -5.92 5.98
N THR A 191 5.13 -6.35 6.83
CA THR A 191 5.43 -5.66 8.08
C THR A 191 5.91 -4.23 7.81
N LYS A 192 5.34 -3.28 8.54
CA LYS A 192 5.76 -1.87 8.51
C LYS A 192 6.80 -1.62 9.60
N ARG A 193 7.91 -0.96 9.26
CA ARG A 193 8.98 -0.64 10.23
C ARG A 193 8.50 0.23 11.38
N THR A 194 7.49 1.06 11.14
CA THR A 194 6.96 2.00 12.14
C THR A 194 6.15 1.33 13.24
N THR A 195 5.42 0.29 12.91
CA THR A 195 4.52 -0.42 13.85
C THR A 195 5.06 -1.76 14.30
N GLY A 196 6.01 -2.35 13.56
CA GLY A 196 6.47 -3.72 13.77
C GLY A 196 5.49 -4.81 13.30
N PHE A 197 4.29 -4.42 12.84
CA PHE A 197 3.22 -5.30 12.38
C PHE A 197 2.89 -5.05 10.91
N SER A 198 2.27 -6.01 10.27
CA SER A 198 1.65 -5.79 8.96
C SER A 198 0.31 -5.05 9.12
N PRO A 199 -0.15 -4.32 8.09
CA PRO A 199 -1.49 -3.74 8.08
C PRO A 199 -2.58 -4.79 8.33
N PHE A 200 -2.40 -6.00 7.85
CA PHE A 200 -3.34 -7.11 8.04
C PHE A 200 -3.41 -7.55 9.52
N GLU A 201 -2.26 -7.72 10.18
CA GLU A 201 -2.22 -8.04 11.61
C GLU A 201 -2.89 -6.95 12.45
N LEU A 202 -2.63 -5.67 12.14
CA LEU A 202 -3.25 -4.55 12.85
C LEU A 202 -4.77 -4.50 12.65
N GLN A 203 -5.27 -4.89 11.46
CA GLN A 203 -6.69 -4.86 11.12
C GLN A 203 -7.45 -6.04 11.71
N PHE A 204 -6.89 -7.26 11.66
CA PHE A 204 -7.61 -8.49 11.96
C PHE A 204 -7.10 -9.20 13.22
N GLY A 205 -6.02 -8.72 13.85
CA GLY A 205 -5.42 -9.32 15.03
C GLY A 205 -4.74 -10.67 14.78
N GLN A 206 -4.60 -11.08 13.52
CA GLN A 206 -4.03 -12.37 13.13
C GLN A 206 -3.25 -12.28 11.82
N LEU A 207 -2.39 -13.25 11.55
CA LEU A 207 -1.72 -13.39 10.26
C LEU A 207 -2.71 -13.88 9.18
N PRO A 208 -2.58 -13.43 7.93
CA PRO A 208 -3.36 -13.95 6.82
C PRO A 208 -2.97 -15.39 6.52
N VAL A 209 -3.92 -16.25 6.27
CA VAL A 209 -3.67 -17.58 5.68
C VAL A 209 -3.34 -17.41 4.20
N LEU A 210 -2.22 -17.93 3.77
CA LEU A 210 -1.78 -17.86 2.38
C LEU A 210 -2.11 -19.17 1.65
N PRO A 211 -2.37 -19.17 0.32
CA PRO A 211 -2.68 -20.37 -0.43
C PRO A 211 -1.68 -21.51 -0.23
N ILE A 212 -0.39 -21.20 -0.14
CA ILE A 212 0.67 -22.19 0.10
C ILE A 212 0.53 -22.89 1.46
N GLU A 213 -0.08 -22.25 2.45
CA GLU A 213 -0.27 -22.84 3.80
C GLU A 213 -1.42 -23.83 3.81
N ILE A 214 -2.34 -23.75 2.84
CA ILE A 214 -3.42 -24.72 2.65
C ILE A 214 -2.88 -25.98 2.00
N GLU A 215 -1.93 -25.83 1.07
CA GLU A 215 -1.34 -26.95 0.33
C GLU A 215 -0.24 -27.66 1.13
N THR A 216 0.47 -26.93 2.01
CA THR A 216 1.55 -27.47 2.83
C THR A 216 1.14 -27.46 4.30
N LYS A 217 1.33 -28.59 5.00
CA LYS A 217 1.16 -28.61 6.47
C LYS A 217 2.19 -27.65 7.09
N THR A 218 1.71 -26.52 7.59
CA THR A 218 2.50 -25.57 8.37
C THR A 218 2.33 -25.89 9.85
N PHE A 219 3.40 -25.75 10.61
CA PHE A 219 3.43 -25.99 12.06
C PHE A 219 2.79 -24.83 12.81
#